data_147382f4f61266be0b00d12480c1f13d
#
_entry.id   147382f4f61266be0b00d12480c1f13d
#
_cell.length_a   1.000
_cell.length_b   1.000
_cell.length_c   1.000
_cell.angle_alpha   90.00
_cell.angle_beta   90.00
_cell.angle_gamma   90.00
#
_symmetry.space_group_name_H-M   'P 1'
#
loop_
_entity.id
_entity.type
_entity.pdbx_description
1 polymer ?
#
loop_
_entity_poly.entity_id
_entity_poly.type
_entity_poly.pdbx_seq_one_letter_code
_entity_poly.pdbx_strand_id
1 'polypeptide(L)'
;TNMIGALYQLVDNGQVCSGLVNGAAPRTAVGLKRDGSLVLYTIDGRQSGYSIGATLTQVAQRMVELGCVTALSLDGGGSTAMVATSPDSTVSTLVDKPSGGSERAVTNHIFLVADSRPTNSVGHVYLESESTRVLPNAQVKLTATALDTNYIPMANSNVSLRADKGTIDGNVLTAPASGTVTVTANAGGASAQTKIDVITQPDSISVKQNGKAVSAITLSAGETATLTASAMYRHLPVLGDNKGFTWTVQGNVGTIENGVFTASGSIGSGSVTASLGRISVTVPVTVTARALRTLDGFETSFATATGTRAMLSYNREMTRVHNGYASARLDYAIGSEGNAYIGLN
;
A
#
# COMPACT_ATOMS: atom_id res chain seq x y z
N THR A 1 23.29 38.54 10.89
CA THR A 1 23.32 37.75 9.67
C THR A 1 23.71 36.32 10.04
N ASN A 2 22.88 35.36 9.68
CA ASN A 2 23.16 33.95 9.88
C ASN A 2 23.84 33.40 8.65
N MET A 3 24.90 32.62 8.82
CA MET A 3 25.64 31.97 7.74
C MET A 3 25.79 30.48 8.03
N ILE A 4 25.64 29.65 6.99
CA ILE A 4 25.92 28.24 7.04
C ILE A 4 26.81 27.84 5.87
N GLY A 5 27.79 26.99 6.13
CA GLY A 5 28.64 26.45 5.08
C GLY A 5 27.97 25.32 4.33
N ALA A 6 28.20 25.26 3.02
CA ALA A 6 27.76 24.18 2.15
C ALA A 6 28.95 23.54 1.44
N LEU A 7 28.85 22.22 1.19
CA LEU A 7 29.93 21.48 0.51
C LEU A 7 29.85 21.61 -1.01
N TYR A 8 28.64 21.59 -1.56
CA TYR A 8 28.41 21.63 -3.01
C TYR A 8 27.22 22.52 -3.33
N GLN A 9 27.36 23.30 -4.39
CA GLN A 9 26.21 23.88 -5.08
C GLN A 9 25.59 22.79 -5.94
N LEU A 10 24.31 22.50 -5.72
CA LEU A 10 23.57 21.45 -6.42
C LEU A 10 22.85 21.99 -7.64
N VAL A 11 22.24 23.17 -7.49
CA VAL A 11 21.45 23.83 -8.52
C VAL A 11 21.87 25.29 -8.61
N ASP A 12 22.08 25.75 -9.83
CA ASP A 12 22.31 27.15 -10.17
C ASP A 12 21.38 27.57 -11.30
N ASN A 13 20.65 28.68 -11.12
CA ASN A 13 19.68 29.20 -12.09
C ASN A 13 18.68 28.14 -12.62
N GLY A 14 18.27 27.20 -11.76
CA GLY A 14 17.36 26.10 -12.11
C GLY A 14 18.00 24.97 -12.90
N GLN A 15 19.32 24.93 -13.01
CA GLN A 15 20.07 23.88 -13.70
C GLN A 15 20.93 23.09 -12.72
N VAL A 16 21.02 21.79 -12.94
CA VAL A 16 21.91 20.91 -12.16
C VAL A 16 23.38 21.27 -12.40
N CYS A 17 24.14 21.50 -11.34
CA CYS A 17 25.57 21.79 -11.41
C CYS A 17 26.39 20.55 -11.81
N SER A 18 27.53 20.77 -12.47
CA SER A 18 28.51 19.73 -12.82
C SER A 18 29.45 19.38 -11.65
N GLY A 19 30.20 18.28 -11.75
CA GLY A 19 31.21 17.90 -10.78
C GLY A 19 30.68 17.34 -9.46
N LEU A 20 29.43 16.94 -9.42
CA LEU A 20 28.81 16.37 -8.23
C LEU A 20 29.26 14.93 -7.97
N VAL A 21 29.43 14.59 -6.68
CA VAL A 21 29.88 13.26 -6.24
C VAL A 21 28.81 12.18 -6.46
N ASN A 22 29.20 11.03 -6.99
CA ASN A 22 28.30 9.94 -7.40
C ASN A 22 28.00 8.88 -6.34
N GLY A 23 28.60 8.92 -5.15
CA GLY A 23 28.33 7.93 -4.10
C GLY A 23 26.92 8.10 -3.51
N ALA A 24 26.15 7.00 -3.41
CA ALA A 24 24.86 7.01 -2.72
C ALA A 24 25.08 7.10 -1.21
N ALA A 25 24.40 8.04 -0.54
CA ALA A 25 24.46 8.24 0.91
C ALA A 25 23.20 8.99 1.39
N PRO A 26 22.92 9.02 2.72
CA PRO A 26 22.00 10.00 3.27
C PRO A 26 22.42 11.41 2.89
N ARG A 27 21.49 12.27 2.56
CA ARG A 27 21.78 13.64 2.11
C ARG A 27 20.87 14.65 2.78
N THR A 28 21.44 15.83 2.99
CA THR A 28 20.72 17.03 3.45
C THR A 28 20.93 18.14 2.44
N ALA A 29 19.87 18.79 2.01
CA ALA A 29 19.94 19.89 1.07
C ALA A 29 18.99 21.01 1.46
N VAL A 30 19.34 22.23 1.06
CA VAL A 30 18.51 23.41 1.16
C VAL A 30 18.41 24.07 -0.21
N GLY A 31 17.21 24.49 -0.60
CA GLY A 31 16.98 25.15 -1.88
C GLY A 31 16.06 26.36 -1.76
N LEU A 32 16.19 27.27 -2.70
CA LEU A 32 15.37 28.47 -2.83
C LEU A 32 14.62 28.42 -4.15
N LYS A 33 13.33 28.64 -4.11
CA LYS A 33 12.47 28.82 -5.28
C LYS A 33 12.46 30.26 -5.74
N ARG A 34 11.96 30.50 -6.96
CA ARG A 34 11.87 31.87 -7.53
C ARG A 34 10.92 32.79 -6.76
N ASP A 35 9.89 32.23 -6.10
CA ASP A 35 8.93 32.97 -5.29
C ASP A 35 9.43 33.26 -3.86
N GLY A 36 10.68 32.92 -3.54
CA GLY A 36 11.29 33.06 -2.23
C GLY A 36 11.03 31.90 -1.27
N SER A 37 10.27 30.89 -1.66
CA SER A 37 10.01 29.72 -0.82
C SER A 37 11.29 28.93 -0.59
N LEU A 38 11.54 28.53 0.66
CA LEU A 38 12.66 27.69 1.06
C LEU A 38 12.24 26.20 1.01
N VAL A 39 13.10 25.37 0.47
CA VAL A 39 12.97 23.90 0.47
C VAL A 39 14.04 23.33 1.39
N LEU A 40 13.65 22.62 2.43
CA LEU A 40 14.51 21.78 3.25
C LEU A 40 14.28 20.33 2.82
N TYR A 41 15.34 19.60 2.53
CA TYR A 41 15.26 18.27 1.96
C TYR A 41 16.25 17.33 2.62
N THR A 42 15.75 16.18 3.07
CA THR A 42 16.58 15.06 3.52
C THR A 42 16.23 13.81 2.73
N ILE A 43 17.16 12.91 2.62
CA ILE A 43 16.95 11.54 2.13
C ILE A 43 17.72 10.57 2.99
N ASP A 44 17.03 9.55 3.47
CA ASP A 44 17.60 8.44 4.22
C ASP A 44 18.54 7.61 3.37
N GLY A 45 19.48 6.92 4.00
CA GLY A 45 20.41 6.07 3.27
C GLY A 45 21.23 5.16 4.17
N ARG A 46 22.12 4.36 3.54
CA ARG A 46 22.99 3.36 4.20
C ARG A 46 22.21 2.33 5.02
N GLN A 47 20.96 2.05 4.66
CA GLN A 47 20.09 1.11 5.35
C GLN A 47 19.57 0.07 4.34
N SER A 48 20.15 -1.12 4.37
CA SER A 48 19.77 -2.23 3.48
C SER A 48 18.30 -2.60 3.65
N GLY A 49 17.60 -2.82 2.54
CA GLY A 49 16.16 -3.14 2.54
C GLY A 49 15.21 -1.97 2.80
N TYR A 50 15.77 -0.77 3.11
CA TYR A 50 14.99 0.45 3.32
C TYR A 50 15.40 1.56 2.36
N SER A 51 16.58 2.15 2.51
CA SER A 51 17.12 3.16 1.63
C SER A 51 18.66 3.07 1.55
N ILE A 52 19.20 3.04 0.34
CA ILE A 52 20.64 3.16 0.11
C ILE A 52 21.12 4.61 0.10
N GLY A 53 20.20 5.57 -0.01
CA GLY A 53 20.47 6.99 -0.21
C GLY A 53 20.47 7.42 -1.65
N ALA A 54 20.96 8.63 -1.91
CA ALA A 54 21.06 9.22 -3.25
C ALA A 54 22.45 9.79 -3.52
N THR A 55 22.79 9.88 -4.82
CA THR A 55 23.91 10.68 -5.30
C THR A 55 23.58 12.17 -5.23
N LEU A 56 24.59 13.04 -5.21
CA LEU A 56 24.32 14.48 -5.26
C LEU A 56 23.64 14.91 -6.57
N THR A 57 23.90 14.24 -7.68
CA THR A 57 23.21 14.49 -8.95
C THR A 57 21.71 14.18 -8.85
N GLN A 58 21.32 13.07 -8.22
CA GLN A 58 19.92 12.73 -7.99
C GLN A 58 19.22 13.74 -7.09
N VAL A 59 19.90 14.19 -6.02
CA VAL A 59 19.36 15.25 -5.15
C VAL A 59 19.22 16.56 -5.92
N ALA A 60 20.21 16.95 -6.71
CA ALA A 60 20.14 18.15 -7.53
C ALA A 60 18.96 18.12 -8.54
N GLN A 61 18.77 16.99 -9.22
CA GLN A 61 17.60 16.75 -10.10
C GLN A 61 16.28 16.90 -9.33
N ARG A 62 16.22 16.34 -8.14
CA ARG A 62 15.02 16.45 -7.28
C ARG A 62 14.76 17.88 -6.84
N MET A 63 15.79 18.65 -6.52
CA MET A 63 15.64 20.08 -6.15
C MET A 63 15.12 20.91 -7.33
N VAL A 64 15.57 20.63 -8.56
CA VAL A 64 15.03 21.25 -9.79
C VAL A 64 13.55 20.87 -9.98
N GLU A 65 13.18 19.59 -9.82
CA GLU A 65 11.78 19.12 -9.90
C GLU A 65 10.89 19.81 -8.85
N LEU A 66 11.41 20.11 -7.68
CA LEU A 66 10.72 20.86 -6.62
C LEU A 66 10.61 22.37 -6.93
N GLY A 67 11.19 22.84 -8.04
CA GLY A 67 11.13 24.22 -8.49
C GLY A 67 12.22 25.13 -7.90
N CYS A 68 13.29 24.57 -7.33
CA CYS A 68 14.40 25.37 -6.83
C CYS A 68 15.20 25.98 -7.97
N VAL A 69 15.52 27.26 -7.85
CA VAL A 69 16.44 27.97 -8.77
C VAL A 69 17.87 27.97 -8.25
N THR A 70 18.04 27.81 -6.95
CA THR A 70 19.34 27.61 -6.29
C THR A 70 19.19 26.51 -5.26
N ALA A 71 20.16 25.60 -5.14
CA ALA A 71 20.19 24.62 -4.06
C ALA A 71 21.62 24.26 -3.67
N LEU A 72 21.80 23.94 -2.40
CA LEU A 72 23.08 23.63 -1.76
C LEU A 72 23.01 22.29 -1.03
N SER A 73 24.07 21.50 -1.07
CA SER A 73 24.25 20.32 -0.23
C SER A 73 24.89 20.72 1.08
N LEU A 74 24.24 20.40 2.17
CA LEU A 74 24.78 20.50 3.52
C LEU A 74 25.52 19.20 3.88
N ASP A 75 26.00 19.10 5.15
CA ASP A 75 26.54 17.84 5.67
C ASP A 75 25.48 16.74 5.62
N GLY A 76 25.91 15.56 5.22
CA GLY A 76 25.07 14.40 4.98
C GLY A 76 25.54 13.17 5.78
N GLY A 77 25.22 11.99 5.25
CA GLY A 77 25.61 10.74 5.91
C GLY A 77 24.97 10.60 7.29
N GLY A 78 25.76 10.33 8.31
CA GLY A 78 25.30 10.19 9.69
C GLY A 78 24.78 11.48 10.34
N SER A 79 25.07 12.65 9.74
CA SER A 79 24.59 13.96 10.20
C SER A 79 23.26 14.37 9.60
N THR A 80 22.73 13.59 8.64
CA THR A 80 21.38 13.83 8.10
C THR A 80 20.36 13.59 9.18
N ALA A 81 19.61 14.62 9.55
CA ALA A 81 18.47 14.57 10.43
C ALA A 81 17.54 15.75 10.17
N MET A 82 16.23 15.53 10.20
CA MET A 82 15.21 16.54 10.09
C MET A 82 14.17 16.33 11.18
N VAL A 83 13.97 17.35 11.99
CA VAL A 83 12.89 17.40 12.98
C VAL A 83 11.89 18.43 12.55
N ALA A 84 10.61 18.09 12.52
CA ALA A 84 9.54 18.99 12.17
C ALA A 84 8.33 18.80 13.10
N THR A 85 7.57 19.89 13.27
CA THR A 85 6.24 19.80 13.88
C THR A 85 5.25 19.57 12.75
N SER A 86 4.55 18.43 12.80
CA SER A 86 3.47 18.13 11.87
C SER A 86 2.35 19.18 12.03
N PRO A 87 1.72 19.62 10.93
CA PRO A 87 0.65 20.63 10.99
C PRO A 87 -0.60 20.21 11.77
N ASP A 88 -0.74 18.95 12.14
CA ASP A 88 -1.78 18.40 13.00
C ASP A 88 -1.32 18.20 14.46
N SER A 89 -0.10 18.63 14.80
CA SER A 89 0.56 18.44 16.09
C SER A 89 1.17 19.73 16.61
N THR A 90 1.42 19.76 17.90
CA THR A 90 2.25 20.80 18.58
C THR A 90 3.59 20.24 19.04
N VAL A 91 3.85 18.96 18.75
CA VAL A 91 5.08 18.27 19.16
C VAL A 91 5.96 18.04 17.94
N SER A 92 7.22 18.47 18.04
CA SER A 92 8.23 18.21 17.02
C SER A 92 8.66 16.75 17.06
N THR A 93 8.73 16.12 15.91
CA THR A 93 9.13 14.72 15.75
C THR A 93 10.24 14.59 14.72
N LEU A 94 11.07 13.55 14.85
CA LEU A 94 12.07 13.19 13.86
C LEU A 94 11.35 12.67 12.59
N VAL A 95 11.59 13.32 11.46
CA VAL A 95 10.90 13.04 10.19
C VAL A 95 11.62 11.96 9.39
N ASP A 96 12.95 11.92 9.48
CA ASP A 96 13.81 10.97 8.79
C ASP A 96 14.26 9.83 9.70
N LYS A 97 14.97 8.86 9.13
CA LYS A 97 15.55 7.72 9.85
C LYS A 97 17.06 7.79 9.78
N PRO A 98 17.73 8.27 10.85
CA PRO A 98 19.19 8.41 10.86
C PRO A 98 19.91 7.09 10.58
N SER A 99 20.93 7.14 9.72
CA SER A 99 21.67 5.95 9.29
C SER A 99 22.46 5.25 10.41
N GLY A 100 22.69 5.93 11.52
CA GLY A 100 23.32 5.38 12.72
C GLY A 100 22.35 4.83 13.76
N GLY A 101 21.04 4.82 13.46
CA GLY A 101 19.98 4.39 14.40
C GLY A 101 19.50 5.49 15.35
N SER A 102 20.25 6.57 15.51
CA SER A 102 19.89 7.77 16.26
C SER A 102 20.57 8.99 15.65
N GLU A 103 20.08 10.19 16.04
CA GLU A 103 20.68 11.45 15.64
C GLU A 103 22.11 11.56 16.13
N ARG A 104 22.98 12.11 15.27
CA ARG A 104 24.36 12.42 15.61
C ARG A 104 24.44 13.79 16.27
N ALA A 105 25.26 13.93 17.30
CA ALA A 105 25.65 15.24 17.80
C ALA A 105 26.41 16.01 16.73
N VAL A 106 25.93 17.19 16.35
CA VAL A 106 26.53 18.10 15.38
C VAL A 106 26.70 19.47 15.99
N THR A 107 27.66 20.27 15.47
CA THR A 107 28.03 21.56 16.06
C THR A 107 27.10 22.69 15.72
N ASN A 108 26.25 22.55 14.69
CA ASN A 108 25.33 23.58 14.24
C ASN A 108 24.06 22.97 13.63
N HIS A 109 22.98 23.75 13.68
CA HIS A 109 21.67 23.38 13.17
C HIS A 109 21.07 24.56 12.41
N ILE A 110 20.16 24.26 11.48
CA ILE A 110 19.24 25.25 10.90
C ILE A 110 17.90 25.11 11.60
N PHE A 111 17.41 26.21 12.18
CA PHE A 111 16.09 26.28 12.79
C PHE A 111 15.20 27.23 12.02
N LEU A 112 13.97 26.80 11.72
CA LEU A 112 12.86 27.67 11.37
C LEU A 112 11.94 27.75 12.58
N VAL A 113 11.81 28.93 13.14
CA VAL A 113 11.03 29.14 14.37
C VAL A 113 9.86 30.06 14.04
N ALA A 114 8.64 29.58 14.33
CA ALA A 114 7.41 30.38 14.25
C ALA A 114 7.07 30.94 15.64
N ASP A 115 6.24 32.03 15.70
CA ASP A 115 5.65 32.49 16.95
C ASP A 115 4.66 31.43 17.46
N SER A 116 4.82 30.99 18.70
CA SER A 116 3.96 29.98 19.33
C SER A 116 2.68 30.50 19.96
N ARG A 117 2.37 31.80 19.83
CA ARG A 117 1.16 32.41 20.39
C ARG A 117 -0.04 32.21 19.45
N PRO A 118 -1.13 31.53 19.90
CA PRO A 118 -2.33 31.37 19.10
C PRO A 118 -2.98 32.69 18.76
N THR A 119 -3.43 32.84 17.51
CA THR A 119 -4.11 34.07 17.05
C THR A 119 -5.62 33.91 16.93
N ASN A 120 -6.17 32.72 17.10
CA ASN A 120 -7.60 32.39 17.01
C ASN A 120 -8.27 32.76 15.67
N SER A 121 -7.53 33.07 14.63
CA SER A 121 -8.03 33.31 13.28
C SER A 121 -7.32 32.40 12.27
N VAL A 122 -8.09 31.78 11.39
CA VAL A 122 -7.52 30.93 10.34
C VAL A 122 -6.66 31.78 9.42
N GLY A 123 -5.39 31.43 9.28
CA GLY A 123 -4.45 32.03 8.35
C GLY A 123 -4.05 31.09 7.22
N HIS A 124 -4.01 29.81 7.50
CA HIS A 124 -3.51 28.80 6.57
C HIS A 124 -4.33 27.52 6.62
N VAL A 125 -4.21 26.70 5.58
CA VAL A 125 -4.74 25.33 5.54
C VAL A 125 -3.59 24.40 5.13
N TYR A 126 -3.40 23.36 5.91
CA TYR A 126 -2.56 22.24 5.53
C TYR A 126 -3.40 21.18 4.81
N LEU A 127 -2.88 20.63 3.74
CA LEU A 127 -3.50 19.52 3.01
C LEU A 127 -2.42 18.56 2.52
N GLU A 128 -2.53 17.32 2.92
CA GLU A 128 -1.69 16.23 2.49
C GLU A 128 -2.55 15.06 2.01
N SER A 129 -2.04 14.32 1.04
CA SER A 129 -2.60 13.04 0.59
C SER A 129 -1.62 11.91 0.93
N GLU A 130 -2.15 10.76 1.33
CA GLU A 130 -1.38 9.55 1.62
C GLU A 130 -0.44 9.17 0.46
N SER A 131 -0.85 9.47 -0.77
CA SER A 131 -0.02 9.33 -1.96
C SER A 131 -0.44 10.31 -3.05
N THR A 132 0.52 10.79 -3.81
CA THR A 132 0.28 11.57 -5.03
C THR A 132 0.24 10.73 -6.30
N ARG A 133 0.43 9.39 -6.20
CA ARG A 133 0.37 8.44 -7.32
C ARG A 133 -0.49 7.26 -6.91
N VAL A 134 -1.59 7.09 -7.62
CA VAL A 134 -2.62 6.13 -7.24
C VAL A 134 -3.10 5.31 -8.44
N LEU A 135 -3.63 4.13 -8.16
CA LEU A 135 -4.31 3.31 -9.17
C LEU A 135 -5.70 3.88 -9.49
N PRO A 136 -6.28 3.53 -10.64
CA PRO A 136 -7.69 3.79 -10.91
C PRO A 136 -8.58 3.28 -9.77
N ASN A 137 -9.58 4.08 -9.39
CA ASN A 137 -10.54 3.78 -8.33
C ASN A 137 -9.95 3.57 -6.93
N ALA A 138 -8.67 3.92 -6.70
CA ALA A 138 -8.04 3.81 -5.41
C ALA A 138 -8.68 4.75 -4.38
N GLN A 139 -8.75 4.28 -3.15
CA GLN A 139 -9.10 5.10 -1.99
C GLN A 139 -7.85 5.75 -1.43
N VAL A 140 -7.86 7.07 -1.27
CA VAL A 140 -6.73 7.89 -0.84
C VAL A 140 -7.13 8.67 0.40
N LYS A 141 -6.43 8.44 1.49
CA LYS A 141 -6.65 9.22 2.72
C LYS A 141 -6.07 10.63 2.55
N LEU A 142 -6.85 11.61 2.92
CA LEU A 142 -6.49 13.03 2.96
C LEU A 142 -6.37 13.48 4.40
N THR A 143 -5.34 14.24 4.70
CA THR A 143 -5.18 14.93 5.99
C THR A 143 -5.27 16.42 5.73
N ALA A 144 -6.22 17.08 6.38
CA ALA A 144 -6.41 18.51 6.24
C ALA A 144 -6.61 19.16 7.60
N THR A 145 -5.87 20.25 7.87
CA THR A 145 -5.89 20.95 9.14
C THR A 145 -5.89 22.46 8.90
N ALA A 146 -6.79 23.18 9.56
CA ALA A 146 -6.73 24.62 9.60
C ALA A 146 -5.66 25.07 10.59
N LEU A 147 -4.85 26.03 10.18
CA LEU A 147 -3.82 26.63 10.99
C LEU A 147 -4.12 28.11 11.16
N ASP A 148 -3.75 28.66 12.30
CA ASP A 148 -3.86 30.09 12.50
C ASP A 148 -2.80 30.90 11.74
N THR A 149 -2.76 32.21 11.89
CA THR A 149 -1.77 33.07 11.21
C THR A 149 -0.33 32.80 11.66
N ASN A 150 -0.13 32.13 12.78
CA ASN A 150 1.18 31.71 13.31
C ASN A 150 1.46 30.21 13.05
N TYR A 151 0.71 29.55 12.14
CA TYR A 151 0.82 28.13 11.79
C TYR A 151 0.51 27.17 12.94
N ILE A 152 -0.24 27.60 13.96
CA ILE A 152 -0.66 26.74 15.07
C ILE A 152 -1.95 26.00 14.67
N PRO A 153 -2.03 24.68 14.91
CA PRO A 153 -3.23 23.89 14.60
C PRO A 153 -4.48 24.38 15.33
N MET A 154 -5.56 24.49 14.61
CA MET A 154 -6.86 24.93 15.12
C MET A 154 -7.84 23.75 15.18
N ALA A 155 -7.83 23.00 16.28
CA ALA A 155 -8.55 21.75 16.46
C ALA A 155 -10.08 21.80 16.21
N ASN A 156 -10.70 22.96 16.36
CA ASN A 156 -12.16 23.14 16.24
C ASN A 156 -12.57 23.84 14.93
N SER A 157 -11.67 24.00 13.97
CA SER A 157 -11.97 24.65 12.70
C SER A 157 -12.37 23.63 11.65
N ASN A 158 -13.55 23.82 11.04
CA ASN A 158 -14.00 22.98 9.95
C ASN A 158 -13.17 23.24 8.70
N VAL A 159 -12.58 22.18 8.16
CA VAL A 159 -11.95 22.18 6.84
C VAL A 159 -12.85 21.47 5.86
N SER A 160 -13.25 22.15 4.79
CA SER A 160 -14.00 21.54 3.69
C SER A 160 -13.06 21.01 2.62
N LEU A 161 -13.29 19.78 2.17
CA LEU A 161 -12.53 19.13 1.11
C LEU A 161 -13.37 19.08 -0.17
N ARG A 162 -12.76 19.37 -1.30
CA ARG A 162 -13.36 19.24 -2.62
C ARG A 162 -12.33 18.71 -3.61
N ALA A 163 -12.76 17.81 -4.50
CA ALA A 163 -11.99 17.36 -5.64
C ALA A 163 -12.63 17.83 -6.95
N ASP A 164 -11.84 18.11 -7.96
CA ASP A 164 -12.31 18.44 -9.32
C ASP A 164 -12.80 17.19 -10.07
N LYS A 165 -12.33 16.01 -9.65
CA LYS A 165 -12.69 14.68 -10.21
C LYS A 165 -12.69 13.64 -9.09
N GLY A 166 -13.41 12.52 -9.32
CA GLY A 166 -13.61 11.51 -8.29
C GLY A 166 -14.63 11.94 -7.25
N THR A 167 -14.69 11.26 -6.14
CA THR A 167 -15.61 11.54 -5.04
C THR A 167 -14.87 11.58 -3.70
N ILE A 168 -15.27 12.49 -2.82
CA ILE A 168 -14.76 12.55 -1.46
C ILE A 168 -15.89 12.16 -0.50
N ASP A 169 -15.60 11.20 0.38
CA ASP A 169 -16.43 10.82 1.50
C ASP A 169 -15.64 11.01 2.80
N GLY A 170 -16.08 11.96 3.62
CA GLY A 170 -15.30 12.39 4.77
C GLY A 170 -13.92 12.92 4.37
N ASN A 171 -12.88 12.18 4.70
CA ASN A 171 -11.50 12.50 4.35
C ASN A 171 -10.87 11.46 3.39
N VAL A 172 -11.68 10.68 2.70
CA VAL A 172 -11.22 9.68 1.73
C VAL A 172 -11.65 10.09 0.33
N LEU A 173 -10.68 10.28 -0.55
CA LEU A 173 -10.90 10.46 -1.98
C LEU A 173 -10.97 9.08 -2.65
N THR A 174 -12.03 8.80 -3.38
CA THR A 174 -12.05 7.73 -4.40
C THR A 174 -11.62 8.32 -5.72
N ALA A 175 -10.45 7.90 -6.20
CA ALA A 175 -9.87 8.40 -7.44
C ALA A 175 -10.70 8.01 -8.67
N PRO A 176 -10.74 8.81 -9.73
CA PRO A 176 -11.38 8.44 -10.99
C PRO A 176 -10.61 7.34 -11.73
N ALA A 177 -11.12 6.90 -12.87
CA ALA A 177 -10.46 5.89 -13.70
C ALA A 177 -9.15 6.38 -14.34
N SER A 178 -8.94 7.69 -14.49
CA SER A 178 -7.73 8.26 -15.10
C SER A 178 -7.59 9.77 -14.87
N GLY A 179 -6.41 10.30 -15.14
CA GLY A 179 -6.08 11.73 -15.14
C GLY A 179 -5.50 12.19 -13.82
N THR A 180 -5.29 13.50 -13.69
CA THR A 180 -4.86 14.14 -12.45
C THR A 180 -6.07 14.69 -11.73
N VAL A 181 -6.15 14.46 -10.43
CA VAL A 181 -7.14 15.03 -9.53
C VAL A 181 -6.53 16.18 -8.77
N THR A 182 -7.21 17.32 -8.74
CA THR A 182 -6.87 18.44 -7.87
C THR A 182 -7.81 18.41 -6.67
N VAL A 183 -7.25 18.19 -5.49
CA VAL A 183 -7.98 18.29 -4.23
C VAL A 183 -7.72 19.68 -3.64
N THR A 184 -8.78 20.35 -3.22
CA THR A 184 -8.74 21.65 -2.55
C THR A 184 -9.34 21.53 -1.16
N ALA A 185 -8.62 22.02 -0.16
CA ALA A 185 -9.07 22.19 1.21
C ALA A 185 -9.29 23.66 1.51
N ASN A 186 -10.40 24.02 2.16
CA ASN A 186 -10.73 25.41 2.50
C ASN A 186 -11.15 25.52 3.96
N ALA A 187 -10.69 26.58 4.62
CA ALA A 187 -11.14 26.98 5.96
C ALA A 187 -10.92 28.48 6.17
N GLY A 188 -11.89 29.20 6.73
CA GLY A 188 -11.76 30.60 7.16
C GLY A 188 -11.27 31.57 6.08
N GLY A 189 -11.48 31.29 4.79
CA GLY A 189 -10.98 32.07 3.66
C GLY A 189 -9.60 31.68 3.17
N ALA A 190 -8.86 30.82 3.88
CA ALA A 190 -7.61 30.23 3.44
C ALA A 190 -7.87 28.92 2.64
N SER A 191 -6.98 28.58 1.73
CA SER A 191 -7.07 27.36 0.92
C SER A 191 -5.72 26.72 0.69
N ALA A 192 -5.72 25.39 0.50
CA ALA A 192 -4.57 24.62 0.05
C ALA A 192 -5.00 23.64 -1.04
N GLN A 193 -4.06 23.26 -1.91
CA GLN A 193 -4.31 22.30 -2.98
C GLN A 193 -3.21 21.24 -3.05
N THR A 194 -3.62 20.03 -3.39
CA THR A 194 -2.70 18.94 -3.75
C THR A 194 -3.16 18.29 -5.05
N LYS A 195 -2.21 17.73 -5.81
CA LYS A 195 -2.48 17.00 -7.05
C LYS A 195 -2.17 15.53 -6.86
N ILE A 196 -3.06 14.68 -7.34
CA ILE A 196 -2.97 13.22 -7.27
C ILE A 196 -3.10 12.68 -8.68
N ASP A 197 -2.06 11.99 -9.14
CA ASP A 197 -2.01 11.41 -10.49
C ASP A 197 -2.53 9.98 -10.46
N VAL A 198 -3.53 9.69 -11.29
CA VAL A 198 -4.03 8.33 -11.52
C VAL A 198 -3.17 7.66 -12.57
N ILE A 199 -2.40 6.68 -12.15
CA ILE A 199 -1.43 5.98 -12.98
C ILE A 199 -2.14 4.85 -13.73
N THR A 200 -2.32 5.04 -15.02
CA THR A 200 -2.92 4.05 -15.94
C THR A 200 -1.89 3.31 -16.80
N GLN A 201 -0.62 3.76 -16.78
CA GLN A 201 0.50 3.14 -17.48
C GLN A 201 1.67 3.02 -16.51
N PRO A 202 1.71 1.96 -15.67
CA PRO A 202 2.82 1.72 -14.75
C PRO A 202 4.06 1.21 -15.51
N ASP A 203 5.23 1.25 -14.86
CA ASP A 203 6.45 0.65 -15.40
C ASP A 203 6.45 -0.87 -15.25
N SER A 204 5.85 -1.36 -14.16
CA SER A 204 5.75 -2.80 -13.87
C SER A 204 4.56 -3.12 -12.98
N ILE A 205 4.11 -4.38 -13.09
CA ILE A 205 3.10 -5.01 -12.22
C ILE A 205 3.75 -6.23 -11.59
N SER A 206 3.40 -6.52 -10.36
CA SER A 206 3.73 -7.78 -9.70
C SER A 206 2.48 -8.39 -9.08
N VAL A 207 2.41 -9.73 -9.10
CA VAL A 207 1.33 -10.50 -8.47
C VAL A 207 1.93 -11.33 -7.34
N LYS A 208 1.29 -11.30 -6.19
CA LYS A 208 1.67 -12.02 -4.99
C LYS A 208 0.53 -12.88 -4.48
N GLN A 209 0.87 -13.99 -3.83
CA GLN A 209 -0.03 -14.80 -3.04
C GLN A 209 0.54 -14.90 -1.62
N ASN A 210 -0.24 -14.57 -0.61
CA ASN A 210 0.21 -14.55 0.80
C ASN A 210 1.50 -13.71 0.99
N GLY A 211 1.59 -12.56 0.32
CA GLY A 211 2.73 -11.63 0.41
C GLY A 211 3.99 -12.05 -0.38
N LYS A 212 4.03 -13.24 -0.95
CA LYS A 212 5.17 -13.77 -1.73
C LYS A 212 4.88 -13.70 -3.23
N ALA A 213 5.90 -13.40 -4.03
CA ALA A 213 5.79 -13.47 -5.49
C ALA A 213 5.34 -14.88 -5.92
N VAL A 214 4.36 -14.93 -6.82
CA VAL A 214 3.82 -16.20 -7.33
C VAL A 214 4.21 -16.40 -8.78
N SER A 215 4.76 -17.55 -9.10
CA SER A 215 5.13 -17.93 -10.46
C SER A 215 4.15 -18.93 -11.09
N ALA A 216 3.40 -19.68 -10.28
CA ALA A 216 2.34 -20.60 -10.68
C ALA A 216 1.41 -20.87 -9.51
N ILE A 217 0.17 -21.23 -9.79
CA ILE A 217 -0.85 -21.60 -8.81
C ILE A 217 -1.29 -23.03 -9.07
N THR A 218 -1.31 -23.85 -8.02
CA THR A 218 -1.92 -25.18 -8.06
C THR A 218 -2.98 -25.27 -6.98
N LEU A 219 -4.20 -25.60 -7.38
CA LEU A 219 -5.38 -25.71 -6.49
C LEU A 219 -6.12 -27.00 -6.78
N SER A 220 -6.81 -27.52 -5.77
CA SER A 220 -7.82 -28.56 -6.00
C SER A 220 -9.11 -27.93 -6.56
N ALA A 221 -9.89 -28.72 -7.27
CA ALA A 221 -11.19 -28.29 -7.80
C ALA A 221 -12.07 -27.68 -6.70
N GLY A 222 -12.57 -26.46 -6.97
CA GLY A 222 -13.42 -25.67 -6.06
C GLY A 222 -12.69 -24.88 -4.97
N GLU A 223 -11.34 -24.96 -4.86
CA GLU A 223 -10.57 -24.15 -3.92
C GLU A 223 -10.40 -22.73 -4.40
N THR A 224 -10.07 -21.83 -3.48
CA THR A 224 -9.84 -20.41 -3.75
C THR A 224 -8.41 -19.98 -3.43
N ALA A 225 -7.89 -19.01 -4.17
CA ALA A 225 -6.63 -18.33 -3.90
C ALA A 225 -6.82 -16.82 -3.94
N THR A 226 -6.30 -16.11 -2.96
CA THR A 226 -6.27 -14.64 -2.96
C THR A 226 -4.94 -14.16 -3.51
N LEU A 227 -5.01 -13.43 -4.61
CA LEU A 227 -3.89 -12.78 -5.26
C LEU A 227 -3.93 -11.28 -4.98
N THR A 228 -2.77 -10.67 -4.83
CA THR A 228 -2.62 -9.23 -4.69
C THR A 228 -1.74 -8.72 -5.81
N ALA A 229 -2.28 -7.82 -6.64
CA ALA A 229 -1.50 -7.10 -7.63
C ALA A 229 -1.01 -5.77 -7.05
N SER A 230 0.17 -5.36 -7.46
CA SER A 230 0.75 -4.05 -7.15
C SER A 230 1.50 -3.52 -8.36
N ALA A 231 1.57 -2.19 -8.48
CA ALA A 231 2.23 -1.51 -9.58
C ALA A 231 3.35 -0.59 -9.09
N MET A 232 4.34 -0.40 -9.95
CA MET A 232 5.41 0.59 -9.76
C MET A 232 5.36 1.62 -10.89
N TYR A 233 5.60 2.88 -10.57
CA TYR A 233 5.75 3.97 -11.53
C TYR A 233 6.93 4.85 -11.15
N ARG A 234 7.88 5.04 -12.08
CA ARG A 234 9.15 5.73 -11.85
C ARG A 234 9.87 5.19 -10.61
N HIS A 235 9.93 3.85 -10.52
CA HIS A 235 10.55 3.10 -9.41
C HIS A 235 9.91 3.31 -8.03
N LEU A 236 8.74 3.93 -7.95
CA LEU A 236 8.00 4.14 -6.71
C LEU A 236 6.70 3.33 -6.72
N PRO A 237 6.26 2.82 -5.56
CA PRO A 237 4.99 2.12 -5.47
C PRO A 237 3.82 3.06 -5.78
N VAL A 238 2.81 2.51 -6.44
CA VAL A 238 1.54 3.19 -6.73
C VAL A 238 0.51 2.72 -5.71
N LEU A 239 -0.12 3.65 -5.00
CA LEU A 239 -1.14 3.33 -4.00
C LEU A 239 -2.42 2.80 -4.68
N GLY A 240 -2.96 1.74 -4.16
CA GLY A 240 -4.23 1.16 -4.59
C GLY A 240 -4.31 -0.33 -4.30
N ASP A 241 -5.40 -0.94 -4.71
CA ASP A 241 -5.72 -2.34 -4.48
C ASP A 241 -6.03 -3.08 -5.79
N ASN A 242 -6.52 -4.31 -5.68
CA ASN A 242 -6.86 -5.17 -6.81
C ASN A 242 -7.94 -4.59 -7.75
N LYS A 243 -8.75 -3.64 -7.29
CA LYS A 243 -9.80 -2.97 -8.10
C LYS A 243 -9.22 -2.04 -9.16
N GLY A 244 -7.95 -1.62 -9.00
CA GLY A 244 -7.22 -0.81 -9.97
C GLY A 244 -6.73 -1.61 -11.19
N PHE A 245 -6.84 -2.94 -11.17
CA PHE A 245 -6.39 -3.82 -12.25
C PHE A 245 -7.57 -4.51 -12.95
N THR A 246 -7.36 -4.82 -14.23
CA THR A 246 -8.23 -5.73 -14.97
C THR A 246 -7.72 -7.15 -14.79
N TRP A 247 -8.59 -8.03 -14.29
CA TRP A 247 -8.29 -9.43 -14.08
C TRP A 247 -8.99 -10.29 -15.12
N THR A 248 -8.26 -11.22 -15.72
CA THR A 248 -8.81 -12.16 -16.71
C THR A 248 -8.31 -13.58 -16.45
N VAL A 249 -9.11 -14.57 -16.86
CA VAL A 249 -8.78 -16.00 -16.80
C VAL A 249 -8.77 -16.56 -18.20
N GLN A 250 -7.75 -17.33 -18.55
CA GLN A 250 -7.69 -18.13 -19.76
C GLN A 250 -7.77 -19.62 -19.41
N GLY A 251 -8.46 -20.40 -20.23
CA GLY A 251 -8.74 -21.81 -19.99
C GLY A 251 -9.97 -22.01 -19.08
N ASN A 252 -10.42 -23.25 -19.00
CA ASN A 252 -11.60 -23.59 -18.19
C ASN A 252 -11.19 -23.94 -16.74
N VAL A 253 -10.40 -23.07 -16.11
CA VAL A 253 -9.78 -23.32 -14.80
C VAL A 253 -10.47 -22.61 -13.64
N GLY A 254 -11.42 -21.72 -13.89
CA GLY A 254 -12.15 -21.00 -12.84
C GLY A 254 -12.51 -19.59 -13.20
N THR A 255 -12.77 -18.77 -12.17
CA THR A 255 -13.11 -17.34 -12.28
C THR A 255 -12.25 -16.52 -11.33
N ILE A 256 -12.09 -15.22 -11.64
CA ILE A 256 -11.40 -14.29 -10.76
C ILE A 256 -12.21 -13.01 -10.61
N GLU A 257 -12.32 -12.53 -9.38
CA GLU A 257 -12.92 -11.25 -9.07
C GLU A 257 -12.05 -10.51 -8.05
N ASN A 258 -11.62 -9.29 -8.39
CA ASN A 258 -10.78 -8.45 -7.52
C ASN A 258 -9.59 -9.19 -6.89
N GLY A 259 -8.95 -10.11 -7.65
CA GLY A 259 -7.81 -10.90 -7.20
C GLY A 259 -8.18 -12.18 -6.44
N VAL A 260 -9.45 -12.44 -6.16
CA VAL A 260 -9.90 -13.71 -5.58
C VAL A 260 -10.18 -14.67 -6.74
N PHE A 261 -9.31 -15.65 -6.92
CA PHE A 261 -9.46 -16.71 -7.91
C PHE A 261 -10.19 -17.91 -7.27
N THR A 262 -11.23 -18.40 -7.93
CA THR A 262 -11.97 -19.61 -7.56
C THR A 262 -11.74 -20.65 -8.64
N ALA A 263 -11.14 -21.78 -8.27
CA ALA A 263 -10.88 -22.89 -9.20
C ALA A 263 -12.19 -23.53 -9.66
N SER A 264 -12.21 -23.95 -10.93
CA SER A 264 -13.34 -24.69 -11.51
C SER A 264 -13.56 -26.03 -10.79
N GLY A 265 -14.73 -26.64 -10.97
CA GLY A 265 -15.02 -27.99 -10.50
C GLY A 265 -14.31 -29.10 -11.31
N SER A 266 -13.62 -28.75 -12.39
CA SER A 266 -12.97 -29.69 -13.31
C SER A 266 -11.45 -29.51 -13.31
N ILE A 267 -10.74 -30.61 -13.50
CA ILE A 267 -9.27 -30.63 -13.68
C ILE A 267 -8.91 -29.89 -14.98
N GLY A 268 -7.87 -29.07 -14.94
CA GLY A 268 -7.44 -28.33 -16.12
C GLY A 268 -6.22 -27.48 -15.88
N SER A 269 -5.72 -26.90 -16.97
CA SER A 269 -4.62 -25.92 -16.94
C SER A 269 -5.05 -24.66 -17.69
N GLY A 270 -4.59 -23.53 -17.20
CA GLY A 270 -4.90 -22.21 -17.75
C GLY A 270 -4.03 -21.13 -17.12
N SER A 271 -4.53 -19.92 -17.08
CA SER A 271 -3.80 -18.81 -16.46
C SER A 271 -4.72 -17.72 -15.94
N VAL A 272 -4.21 -16.96 -14.99
CA VAL A 272 -4.80 -15.71 -14.49
C VAL A 272 -3.88 -14.56 -14.89
N THR A 273 -4.43 -13.49 -15.42
CA THR A 273 -3.69 -12.28 -15.82
C THR A 273 -4.23 -11.06 -15.10
N ALA A 274 -3.32 -10.30 -14.47
CA ALA A 274 -3.57 -8.96 -13.98
C ALA A 274 -2.98 -7.95 -14.97
N SER A 275 -3.75 -6.94 -15.39
CA SER A 275 -3.31 -5.93 -16.34
C SER A 275 -3.71 -4.52 -15.93
N LEU A 276 -2.87 -3.55 -16.31
CA LEU A 276 -3.16 -2.12 -16.22
C LEU A 276 -2.46 -1.41 -17.36
N GLY A 277 -3.23 -0.77 -18.24
CA GLY A 277 -2.73 -0.18 -19.46
C GLY A 277 -2.13 -1.23 -20.40
N ARG A 278 -0.85 -1.06 -20.74
CA ARG A 278 -0.14 -1.99 -21.64
C ARG A 278 0.67 -3.05 -20.89
N ILE A 279 0.72 -2.97 -19.58
CA ILE A 279 1.51 -3.89 -18.74
C ILE A 279 0.59 -4.97 -18.19
N SER A 280 1.06 -6.22 -18.23
CA SER A 280 0.34 -7.35 -17.67
C SER A 280 1.31 -8.36 -17.06
N VAL A 281 0.80 -9.10 -16.08
CA VAL A 281 1.47 -10.26 -15.48
C VAL A 281 0.53 -11.43 -15.52
N THR A 282 1.00 -12.52 -16.14
CA THR A 282 0.24 -13.78 -16.27
C THR A 282 0.84 -14.84 -15.36
N VAL A 283 -0.01 -15.48 -14.58
CA VAL A 283 0.32 -16.55 -13.64
C VAL A 283 -0.35 -17.84 -14.12
N PRO A 284 0.42 -18.89 -14.48
CA PRO A 284 -0.13 -20.20 -14.81
C PRO A 284 -0.93 -20.78 -13.65
N VAL A 285 -2.04 -21.44 -13.99
CA VAL A 285 -2.94 -22.10 -13.03
C VAL A 285 -3.11 -23.56 -13.43
N THR A 286 -2.98 -24.46 -12.47
CA THR A 286 -3.32 -25.87 -12.60
C THR A 286 -4.37 -26.23 -11.57
N VAL A 287 -5.51 -26.74 -12.04
CA VAL A 287 -6.57 -27.29 -11.17
C VAL A 287 -6.42 -28.81 -11.16
N THR A 288 -6.24 -29.36 -9.98
CA THR A 288 -6.10 -30.81 -9.74
C THR A 288 -7.39 -31.41 -9.21
N ALA A 289 -7.50 -32.72 -9.27
CA ALA A 289 -8.60 -33.42 -8.62
C ALA A 289 -8.59 -33.10 -7.11
N ARG A 290 -9.76 -32.95 -6.54
CA ARG A 290 -9.90 -32.86 -5.09
C ARG A 290 -9.46 -34.20 -4.51
N ALA A 291 -8.44 -34.20 -3.68
CA ALA A 291 -8.04 -35.41 -2.97
C ALA A 291 -9.18 -35.87 -2.07
N LEU A 292 -9.62 -37.09 -2.28
CA LEU A 292 -10.56 -37.73 -1.35
C LEU A 292 -9.81 -37.99 -0.04
N ARG A 293 -10.26 -37.39 1.04
CA ARG A 293 -9.75 -37.68 2.38
C ARG A 293 -10.67 -38.71 3.00
N THR A 294 -10.17 -39.89 3.25
CA THR A 294 -10.84 -40.90 4.05
C THR A 294 -10.88 -40.37 5.49
N LEU A 295 -12.05 -40.13 6.02
CA LEU A 295 -12.24 -39.75 7.43
C LEU A 295 -12.14 -40.99 8.32
N ASP A 296 -12.76 -42.10 7.89
CA ASP A 296 -12.69 -43.40 8.53
C ASP A 296 -12.95 -44.48 7.47
N GLY A 297 -12.16 -45.53 7.47
CA GLY A 297 -12.34 -46.66 6.55
C GLY A 297 -13.39 -47.65 7.03
N PHE A 298 -13.82 -47.55 8.27
CA PHE A 298 -14.81 -48.44 8.92
C PHE A 298 -14.44 -49.93 8.88
N GLU A 299 -13.14 -50.25 8.80
CA GLU A 299 -12.70 -51.66 8.66
C GLU A 299 -12.52 -52.39 9.98
N THR A 300 -12.13 -51.68 11.06
CA THR A 300 -11.78 -52.26 12.35
C THR A 300 -12.61 -51.75 13.52
N SER A 301 -12.92 -50.46 13.56
CA SER A 301 -13.72 -49.84 14.57
C SER A 301 -14.33 -48.54 14.01
N PHE A 302 -15.39 -48.04 14.63
CA PHE A 302 -15.87 -46.70 14.37
C PHE A 302 -15.06 -45.67 15.15
N ALA A 303 -14.87 -44.51 14.56
CA ALA A 303 -14.59 -43.30 15.33
C ALA A 303 -15.75 -43.06 16.33
N THR A 304 -15.47 -42.43 17.45
CA THR A 304 -16.50 -42.10 18.45
C THR A 304 -17.62 -41.32 17.77
N ALA A 305 -18.83 -41.79 17.88
CA ALA A 305 -19.99 -41.17 17.28
C ALA A 305 -21.03 -40.83 18.36
N THR A 306 -21.58 -39.62 18.24
CA THR A 306 -22.75 -39.20 19.05
C THR A 306 -23.86 -38.77 18.10
N GLY A 307 -25.08 -39.11 18.42
CA GLY A 307 -26.20 -38.83 17.55
C GLY A 307 -27.50 -38.57 18.28
N THR A 308 -28.40 -37.87 17.64
CA THR A 308 -29.78 -37.70 18.09
C THR A 308 -30.69 -38.30 17.03
N ARG A 309 -31.47 -39.31 17.42
CA ARG A 309 -32.33 -40.06 16.49
C ARG A 309 -31.59 -40.73 15.33
N ALA A 310 -30.30 -41.03 15.50
CA ALA A 310 -29.47 -41.71 14.53
C ALA A 310 -28.58 -42.75 15.25
N MET A 311 -28.32 -43.86 14.57
CA MET A 311 -27.43 -44.92 15.02
C MET A 311 -26.49 -45.32 13.90
N LEU A 312 -25.21 -45.40 14.19
CA LEU A 312 -24.17 -45.89 13.29
C LEU A 312 -23.88 -47.36 13.59
N SER A 313 -23.90 -48.18 12.57
CA SER A 313 -23.60 -49.61 12.67
C SER A 313 -22.70 -50.06 11.51
N TYR A 314 -22.04 -51.22 11.68
CA TYR A 314 -21.30 -51.85 10.57
C TYR A 314 -22.26 -52.52 9.61
N ASN A 315 -21.98 -52.31 8.32
CA ASN A 315 -22.59 -53.08 7.26
C ASN A 315 -21.47 -53.87 6.49
N ARG A 316 -21.57 -55.16 6.49
CA ARG A 316 -20.65 -56.05 5.81
C ARG A 316 -21.25 -56.69 4.57
N GLU A 317 -22.39 -56.23 4.15
CA GLU A 317 -23.05 -56.67 2.93
C GLU A 317 -22.24 -56.15 1.71
N MET A 318 -21.52 -57.04 1.03
CA MET A 318 -20.54 -56.69 -0.02
C MET A 318 -21.16 -55.86 -1.16
N THR A 319 -22.44 -55.99 -1.41
CA THR A 319 -23.18 -55.14 -2.37
C THR A 319 -23.28 -53.71 -1.99
N ARG A 320 -22.98 -53.36 -0.73
CA ARG A 320 -23.06 -52.01 -0.13
C ARG A 320 -21.72 -51.52 0.40
N VAL A 321 -20.67 -52.28 0.18
CA VAL A 321 -19.28 -51.88 0.49
C VAL A 321 -18.63 -51.41 -0.81
N HIS A 322 -18.15 -50.17 -0.82
CA HIS A 322 -17.53 -49.58 -2.01
C HIS A 322 -16.07 -50.05 -2.17
N ASN A 323 -15.35 -50.12 -1.05
CA ASN A 323 -13.96 -50.57 -1.01
C ASN A 323 -13.68 -51.16 0.40
N GLY A 324 -12.87 -52.25 0.48
CA GLY A 324 -12.58 -52.91 1.74
C GLY A 324 -13.60 -53.99 2.12
N TYR A 325 -13.82 -54.23 3.40
CA TYR A 325 -14.63 -55.32 3.94
C TYR A 325 -15.89 -54.85 4.70
N ALA A 326 -16.04 -53.56 4.93
CA ALA A 326 -17.20 -53.01 5.64
C ALA A 326 -17.50 -51.59 5.18
N SER A 327 -18.70 -51.13 5.48
CA SER A 327 -19.15 -49.74 5.37
C SER A 327 -19.91 -49.32 6.60
N ALA A 328 -20.02 -48.03 6.85
CA ALA A 328 -20.91 -47.52 7.86
C ALA A 328 -22.36 -47.51 7.36
N ARG A 329 -23.28 -48.03 8.18
CA ARG A 329 -24.71 -47.89 7.97
C ARG A 329 -25.27 -46.91 8.98
N LEU A 330 -25.91 -45.86 8.47
CA LEU A 330 -26.61 -44.87 9.30
C LEU A 330 -28.12 -45.17 9.26
N ASP A 331 -28.65 -45.61 10.36
CA ASP A 331 -30.07 -45.70 10.60
C ASP A 331 -30.55 -44.45 11.34
N TYR A 332 -31.57 -43.77 10.80
CA TYR A 332 -32.08 -42.52 11.36
C TYR A 332 -33.60 -42.43 11.31
N ALA A 333 -34.15 -41.69 12.26
CA ALA A 333 -35.58 -41.35 12.29
C ALA A 333 -35.76 -39.83 12.34
N ILE A 334 -36.32 -39.26 11.28
CA ILE A 334 -36.66 -37.82 11.21
C ILE A 334 -38.03 -37.65 11.88
N GLY A 335 -38.08 -36.94 13.02
CA GLY A 335 -39.34 -36.55 13.64
C GLY A 335 -39.96 -35.30 13.06
N SER A 336 -41.01 -34.80 13.69
CA SER A 336 -41.68 -33.54 13.28
C SER A 336 -40.79 -32.29 13.26
N GLU A 337 -39.66 -32.33 13.98
CA GLU A 337 -38.64 -31.27 14.01
C GLU A 337 -37.65 -31.32 12.82
N GLY A 338 -37.73 -32.35 11.99
CA GLY A 338 -37.00 -32.40 10.72
C GLY A 338 -35.52 -32.74 10.79
N ASN A 339 -34.96 -33.10 11.98
CA ASN A 339 -33.51 -33.30 12.14
C ASN A 339 -33.18 -34.65 12.76
N ALA A 340 -32.21 -35.36 12.18
CA ALA A 340 -31.43 -36.44 12.79
C ALA A 340 -29.95 -36.18 12.48
N TYR A 341 -29.07 -36.27 13.44
CA TYR A 341 -27.63 -36.06 13.23
C TYR A 341 -26.79 -37.01 14.07
N ILE A 342 -25.59 -37.25 13.59
CA ILE A 342 -24.53 -37.96 14.25
C ILE A 342 -23.21 -37.23 14.06
N GLY A 343 -22.47 -37.04 15.13
CA GLY A 343 -21.12 -36.46 15.07
C GLY A 343 -20.08 -37.58 15.11
N LEU A 344 -19.03 -37.44 14.29
CA LEU A 344 -17.82 -38.25 14.35
C LEU A 344 -16.72 -37.40 14.98
N ASN A 345 -16.08 -37.90 16.01
CA ASN A 345 -14.98 -37.23 16.72
C ASN A 345 -13.64 -37.77 16.28
#